data_07ccbc2db6af1b2e9aaee64ec40f33d9
#
_entry.id   07ccbc2db6af1b2e9aaee64ec40f33d9
#
_cell.length_a   1.000
_cell.length_b   1.000
_cell.length_c   1.000
_cell.angle_alpha   90.00
_cell.angle_beta   90.00
_cell.angle_gamma   90.00
#
_symmetry.space_group_name_H-M   'P 1'
#
loop_
_entity.id
_entity.type
_entity.pdbx_description
1 polymer ?
#
loop_
_entity_poly.entity_id
_entity_poly.type
_entity_poly.pdbx_seq_one_letter_code
_entity_poly.pdbx_strand_id
1 'polypeptide(L)'
;MPLLSASIVSAPVVTSETYVDIPGLYLDVAKAGIRDGKLQVILNVPTPYATGNNFPGIYFAIATNQGVVADGCFTYSSKVPESTGRMPFTLVATIDAGSGVTFVKGQWKSVRGSAMHIDSYASLSAIGGTAALSSSQGGGNQGAETGGTGAGNIGGGGERDGTFNLPPHIKFGVTALTHAANDQTIDIYIGDDPKPAATFKGAGAQDQNLGTKVLDSGNGRVRVIVMANGRPSRLGSRQVDIFKKSYFGIVGSEDGADDDYHDGIVFLNWPLG
;
A
#
# COMPACT_ATOMS: atom_id res chain seq x y z
N MET A 1 6.86 11.41 -9.32
CA MET A 1 6.00 10.23 -9.30
C MET A 1 4.70 10.61 -8.62
N PRO A 2 3.56 10.58 -9.32
CA PRO A 2 2.27 10.95 -8.73
C PRO A 2 1.82 9.93 -7.68
N LEU A 3 1.13 10.42 -6.66
CA LEU A 3 0.44 9.63 -5.65
C LEU A 3 -1.02 10.04 -5.60
N LEU A 4 -1.92 9.09 -5.77
CA LEU A 4 -3.35 9.25 -5.55
C LEU A 4 -3.74 8.50 -4.28
N SER A 5 -4.66 9.05 -3.50
CA SER A 5 -5.20 8.37 -2.32
C SER A 5 -6.63 8.76 -2.04
N ALA A 6 -7.39 7.81 -1.55
CA ALA A 6 -8.74 7.96 -1.02
C ALA A 6 -8.85 7.14 0.27
N SER A 7 -9.61 7.63 1.25
CA SER A 7 -9.82 6.92 2.50
C SER A 7 -11.22 7.15 3.06
N ILE A 8 -11.67 6.20 3.84
CA ILE A 8 -12.96 6.23 4.54
C ILE A 8 -12.75 5.82 6.01
N VAL A 9 -13.68 6.19 6.85
CA VAL A 9 -13.72 5.80 8.27
C VAL A 9 -14.78 4.71 8.55
N SER A 10 -15.69 4.51 7.59
CA SER A 10 -16.68 3.43 7.61
C SER A 10 -17.34 3.27 6.26
N ALA A 11 -17.98 2.15 6.02
CA ALA A 11 -18.85 1.91 4.87
C ALA A 11 -20.20 1.33 5.32
N PRO A 12 -21.28 1.56 4.57
CA PRO A 12 -22.57 0.91 4.82
C PRO A 12 -22.45 -0.60 4.79
N VAL A 13 -23.17 -1.29 5.66
CA VAL A 13 -23.24 -2.76 5.67
C VAL A 13 -23.92 -3.27 4.40
N VAL A 14 -23.31 -4.26 3.74
CA VAL A 14 -23.80 -4.81 2.48
C VAL A 14 -23.76 -6.33 2.53
N THR A 15 -24.69 -7.01 1.84
CA THR A 15 -24.77 -8.46 1.72
C THR A 15 -24.71 -8.95 0.28
N SER A 16 -24.29 -8.10 -0.66
CA SER A 16 -24.25 -8.39 -2.09
C SER A 16 -23.25 -9.52 -2.42
N GLU A 17 -23.68 -10.50 -3.16
CA GLU A 17 -22.82 -11.59 -3.71
C GLU A 17 -22.17 -11.22 -5.06
N THR A 18 -22.50 -10.05 -5.60
CA THR A 18 -21.79 -9.44 -6.72
C THR A 18 -20.95 -8.28 -6.23
N TYR A 19 -19.85 -7.96 -6.96
CA TYR A 19 -19.01 -6.83 -6.60
C TYR A 19 -19.80 -5.53 -6.63
N VAL A 20 -19.76 -4.80 -5.52
CA VAL A 20 -20.25 -3.44 -5.38
C VAL A 20 -19.12 -2.52 -4.93
N ASP A 21 -19.21 -1.25 -5.27
CA ASP A 21 -18.19 -0.29 -4.90
C ASP A 21 -18.18 -0.06 -3.39
N ILE A 22 -17.00 0.07 -2.81
CA ILE A 22 -16.83 0.58 -1.44
C ILE A 22 -16.91 2.10 -1.55
N PRO A 23 -17.99 2.73 -1.01
CA PRO A 23 -18.20 4.16 -1.16
C PRO A 23 -17.02 4.97 -0.63
N GLY A 24 -16.51 5.90 -1.46
CA GLY A 24 -15.37 6.75 -1.10
C GLY A 24 -13.99 6.17 -1.42
N LEU A 25 -13.85 4.90 -1.75
CA LEU A 25 -12.58 4.32 -2.22
C LEU A 25 -12.52 4.36 -3.76
N TYR A 26 -12.25 5.55 -4.28
CA TYR A 26 -12.20 5.84 -5.70
C TYR A 26 -11.06 6.82 -6.01
N LEU A 27 -10.28 6.53 -7.05
CA LEU A 27 -9.18 7.36 -7.54
C LEU A 27 -9.44 7.73 -9.00
N ASP A 28 -9.50 9.01 -9.30
CA ASP A 28 -9.65 9.52 -10.66
C ASP A 28 -8.28 9.70 -11.32
N VAL A 29 -7.85 8.68 -12.04
CA VAL A 29 -6.54 8.62 -12.74
C VAL A 29 -6.50 9.63 -13.88
N ALA A 30 -7.61 9.78 -14.61
CA ALA A 30 -7.71 10.70 -15.74
C ALA A 30 -7.62 12.16 -15.27
N LYS A 31 -8.34 12.53 -14.19
CA LYS A 31 -8.28 13.88 -13.60
C LYS A 31 -6.89 14.21 -13.04
N ALA A 32 -6.20 13.21 -12.53
CA ALA A 32 -4.82 13.38 -12.07
C ALA A 32 -3.81 13.55 -13.21
N GLY A 33 -4.25 13.44 -14.47
CA GLY A 33 -3.42 13.61 -15.63
C GLY A 33 -2.43 12.46 -15.88
N ILE A 34 -2.61 11.33 -15.20
CA ILE A 34 -1.74 10.16 -15.37
C ILE A 34 -2.16 9.43 -16.64
N ARG A 35 -1.24 9.28 -17.60
CA ARG A 35 -1.55 8.76 -18.92
C ARG A 35 -0.70 7.57 -19.34
N ASP A 36 0.40 7.31 -18.67
CA ASP A 36 1.33 6.23 -18.99
C ASP A 36 2.08 5.74 -17.73
N GLY A 37 2.86 4.69 -17.92
CA GLY A 37 3.61 4.04 -16.86
C GLY A 37 2.76 3.11 -16.00
N LYS A 38 3.41 2.44 -15.07
CA LYS A 38 2.78 1.50 -14.15
C LYS A 38 2.34 2.19 -12.87
N LEU A 39 1.12 1.88 -12.42
CA LEU A 39 0.56 2.28 -11.13
C LEU A 39 0.54 1.08 -10.21
N GLN A 40 1.25 1.16 -9.09
CA GLN A 40 1.07 0.26 -7.97
C GLN A 40 -0.15 0.72 -7.17
N VAL A 41 -1.18 -0.10 -7.14
CA VAL A 41 -2.43 0.19 -6.42
C VAL A 41 -2.53 -0.68 -5.18
N ILE A 42 -2.93 -0.07 -4.06
CA ILE A 42 -3.05 -0.73 -2.77
C ILE A 42 -4.42 -0.44 -2.19
N LEU A 43 -5.20 -1.48 -1.96
CA LEU A 43 -6.41 -1.44 -1.15
C LEU A 43 -6.08 -2.01 0.23
N ASN A 44 -6.15 -1.16 1.25
CA ASN A 44 -5.88 -1.54 2.63
C ASN A 44 -7.15 -1.41 3.47
N VAL A 45 -7.56 -2.51 4.10
CA VAL A 45 -8.72 -2.60 4.99
C VAL A 45 -8.27 -3.27 6.29
N PRO A 46 -7.82 -2.49 7.29
CA PRO A 46 -7.13 -3.03 8.46
C PRO A 46 -8.00 -3.90 9.36
N THR A 47 -9.30 -3.61 9.45
CA THR A 47 -10.18 -4.24 10.44
C THR A 47 -11.57 -4.61 9.88
N PRO A 48 -11.67 -5.21 8.66
CA PRO A 48 -12.95 -5.67 8.18
C PRO A 48 -13.42 -6.89 8.96
N TYR A 49 -14.72 -7.13 8.96
CA TYR A 49 -15.30 -8.35 9.48
C TYR A 49 -16.60 -8.70 8.75
N ALA A 50 -17.00 -9.95 8.86
CA ALA A 50 -18.22 -10.46 8.27
C ALA A 50 -19.09 -11.20 9.31
N THR A 51 -20.40 -11.10 9.16
CA THR A 51 -21.38 -11.75 10.05
C THR A 51 -22.50 -12.41 9.24
N GLY A 52 -23.38 -13.12 9.90
CA GLY A 52 -24.72 -13.45 9.40
C GLY A 52 -24.93 -14.87 8.90
N ASN A 53 -23.96 -15.53 8.30
CA ASN A 53 -24.15 -16.90 7.79
C ASN A 53 -23.07 -17.89 8.24
N ASN A 54 -23.16 -19.13 7.74
CA ASN A 54 -22.14 -20.15 8.00
C ASN A 54 -20.83 -19.80 7.30
N PHE A 55 -19.71 -19.77 8.04
CA PHE A 55 -18.40 -19.41 7.53
C PHE A 55 -18.42 -18.05 6.82
N PRO A 56 -18.81 -16.97 7.53
CA PRO A 56 -18.92 -15.66 6.91
C PRO A 56 -17.57 -15.18 6.36
N GLY A 57 -17.62 -14.36 5.34
CA GLY A 57 -16.41 -13.85 4.70
C GLY A 57 -16.68 -12.72 3.72
N ILE A 58 -15.59 -12.11 3.26
CA ILE A 58 -15.61 -10.97 2.33
C ILE A 58 -14.58 -11.20 1.23
N TYR A 59 -14.98 -10.97 -0.02
CA TYR A 59 -14.07 -10.69 -1.13
C TYR A 59 -13.85 -9.19 -1.23
N PHE A 60 -12.60 -8.79 -1.38
CA PHE A 60 -12.21 -7.44 -1.79
C PHE A 60 -11.62 -7.48 -3.19
N ALA A 61 -11.79 -6.39 -3.94
CA ALA A 61 -11.23 -6.25 -5.27
C ALA A 61 -10.73 -4.83 -5.52
N ILE A 62 -9.70 -4.74 -6.36
CA ILE A 62 -9.30 -3.52 -7.05
C ILE A 62 -9.87 -3.60 -8.47
N ALA A 63 -10.62 -2.60 -8.86
CA ALA A 63 -11.23 -2.53 -10.19
C ALA A 63 -10.92 -1.20 -10.89
N THR A 64 -10.94 -1.25 -12.22
CA THR A 64 -10.79 -0.10 -13.11
C THR A 64 -12.03 0.04 -14.00
N ASN A 65 -12.02 0.99 -14.93
CA ASN A 65 -13.01 1.06 -16.00
C ASN A 65 -12.97 -0.16 -16.96
N GLN A 66 -11.96 -1.00 -16.86
CA GLN A 66 -11.82 -2.21 -17.68
C GLN A 66 -12.24 -3.49 -16.93
N GLY A 67 -12.60 -3.39 -15.66
CA GLY A 67 -13.04 -4.51 -14.83
C GLY A 67 -12.17 -4.71 -13.58
N VAL A 68 -12.36 -5.85 -12.92
CA VAL A 68 -11.57 -6.26 -11.75
C VAL A 68 -10.17 -6.66 -12.22
N VAL A 69 -9.15 -6.08 -11.61
CA VAL A 69 -7.73 -6.35 -11.91
C VAL A 69 -7.04 -7.21 -10.86
N ALA A 70 -7.55 -7.20 -9.64
CA ALA A 70 -7.12 -8.09 -8.57
C ALA A 70 -8.26 -8.31 -7.59
N ASP A 71 -8.33 -9.50 -7.01
CA ASP A 71 -9.24 -9.79 -5.92
C ASP A 71 -8.65 -10.80 -4.94
N GLY A 72 -9.24 -10.86 -3.75
CA GLY A 72 -8.89 -11.81 -2.73
C GLY A 72 -9.97 -11.85 -1.65
N CYS A 73 -9.97 -12.90 -0.84
CA CYS A 73 -10.98 -13.05 0.20
C CYS A 73 -10.40 -13.57 1.50
N PHE A 74 -11.14 -13.35 2.58
CA PHE A 74 -11.04 -14.13 3.78
C PHE A 74 -12.40 -14.73 4.15
N THR A 75 -12.38 -15.85 4.85
CA THR A 75 -13.55 -16.47 5.48
C THR A 75 -13.18 -16.93 6.88
N TYR A 76 -14.13 -16.86 7.81
CA TYR A 76 -13.91 -17.44 9.12
C TYR A 76 -13.95 -18.97 9.05
N SER A 77 -13.13 -19.61 9.86
CA SER A 77 -13.06 -21.09 9.95
C SER A 77 -14.22 -21.70 10.75
N SER A 78 -14.97 -20.89 11.48
CA SER A 78 -16.10 -21.31 12.27
C SER A 78 -17.41 -21.13 11.52
N LYS A 79 -18.32 -22.08 11.66
CA LYS A 79 -19.66 -22.03 11.05
C LYS A 79 -20.43 -20.80 11.53
N VAL A 80 -20.38 -20.54 12.84
CA VAL A 80 -20.86 -19.30 13.45
C VAL A 80 -19.74 -18.84 14.37
N PRO A 81 -18.95 -17.84 14.00
CA PRO A 81 -17.85 -17.39 14.86
C PRO A 81 -18.42 -16.74 16.12
N GLU A 82 -17.93 -17.15 17.29
CA GLU A 82 -18.27 -16.54 18.59
C GLU A 82 -17.76 -15.10 18.66
N SER A 83 -16.69 -14.81 17.97
CA SER A 83 -16.14 -13.47 17.81
C SER A 83 -15.86 -13.21 16.33
N THR A 84 -16.35 -12.09 15.82
CA THR A 84 -15.97 -11.55 14.52
C THR A 84 -14.62 -10.88 14.63
N GLY A 85 -13.56 -11.69 14.85
CA GLY A 85 -12.19 -11.21 14.85
C GLY A 85 -11.94 -10.39 13.59
N ARG A 86 -11.34 -9.20 13.76
CA ARG A 86 -11.06 -8.31 12.64
C ARG A 86 -9.82 -8.80 11.92
N MET A 87 -9.99 -9.19 10.65
CA MET A 87 -8.93 -9.77 9.82
C MET A 87 -8.31 -8.67 8.95
N PRO A 88 -7.09 -8.21 9.22
CA PRO A 88 -6.42 -7.26 8.35
C PRO A 88 -6.37 -7.78 6.91
N PHE A 89 -6.74 -6.93 5.96
CA PHE A 89 -6.74 -7.28 4.55
C PHE A 89 -6.04 -6.20 3.73
N THR A 90 -5.07 -6.61 2.92
CA THR A 90 -4.39 -5.72 1.97
C THR A 90 -4.32 -6.43 0.63
N LEU A 91 -4.74 -5.74 -0.41
CA LEU A 91 -4.67 -6.19 -1.79
C LEU A 91 -3.82 -5.22 -2.59
N VAL A 92 -2.92 -5.76 -3.41
CA VAL A 92 -2.02 -4.99 -4.26
C VAL A 92 -2.22 -5.40 -5.71
N ALA A 93 -2.22 -4.41 -6.60
CA ALA A 93 -2.27 -4.63 -8.04
C ALA A 93 -1.32 -3.67 -8.77
N THR A 94 -0.74 -4.14 -9.87
CA THR A 94 -0.03 -3.28 -10.81
C THR A 94 -0.92 -3.04 -12.02
N ILE A 95 -1.15 -1.79 -12.37
CA ILE A 95 -2.02 -1.36 -13.47
C ILE A 95 -1.19 -0.56 -14.47
N ASP A 96 -1.37 -0.82 -15.75
CA ASP A 96 -0.79 0.00 -16.82
C ASP A 96 -1.69 1.21 -17.08
N ALA A 97 -1.23 2.41 -16.70
CA ALA A 97 -1.97 3.64 -16.95
C ALA A 97 -2.10 3.97 -18.44
N GLY A 98 -1.14 3.54 -19.28
CA GLY A 98 -1.17 3.70 -20.73
C GLY A 98 -2.24 2.88 -21.44
N SER A 99 -2.83 1.89 -20.78
CA SER A 99 -3.90 1.05 -21.34
C SER A 99 -5.29 1.71 -21.39
N GLY A 100 -5.41 3.01 -21.08
CA GLY A 100 -6.68 3.74 -21.08
C GLY A 100 -7.45 3.62 -19.75
N VAL A 101 -6.77 3.36 -18.67
CA VAL A 101 -7.35 3.40 -17.32
C VAL A 101 -7.71 4.83 -16.95
N THR A 102 -8.99 5.06 -16.63
CA THR A 102 -9.50 6.39 -16.25
C THR A 102 -9.73 6.52 -14.76
N PHE A 103 -10.03 5.42 -14.07
CA PHE A 103 -10.18 5.39 -12.62
C PHE A 103 -9.76 4.05 -12.05
N VAL A 104 -9.52 4.06 -10.75
CA VAL A 104 -9.33 2.87 -9.92
C VAL A 104 -10.28 2.97 -8.72
N LYS A 105 -10.91 1.86 -8.34
CA LYS A 105 -11.81 1.80 -7.19
C LYS A 105 -11.66 0.52 -6.39
N GLY A 106 -11.95 0.62 -5.09
CA GLY A 106 -12.12 -0.52 -4.21
C GLY A 106 -13.54 -1.08 -4.32
N GLN A 107 -13.65 -2.39 -4.43
CA GLN A 107 -14.92 -3.11 -4.43
C GLN A 107 -14.91 -4.24 -3.42
N TRP A 108 -16.09 -4.69 -3.04
CA TRP A 108 -16.29 -5.85 -2.20
C TRP A 108 -17.53 -6.65 -2.60
N LYS A 109 -17.55 -7.94 -2.23
CA LYS A 109 -18.74 -8.79 -2.29
C LYS A 109 -18.75 -9.78 -1.14
N SER A 110 -19.93 -10.21 -0.74
CA SER A 110 -20.08 -11.17 0.33
C SER A 110 -19.72 -12.59 -0.11
N VAL A 111 -19.26 -13.39 0.84
CA VAL A 111 -19.22 -14.85 0.71
C VAL A 111 -20.53 -15.38 1.27
N ARG A 112 -21.30 -16.08 0.45
CA ARG A 112 -22.58 -16.73 0.82
C ARG A 112 -23.60 -15.78 1.47
N GLY A 113 -23.70 -14.53 1.02
CA GLY A 113 -24.64 -13.55 1.57
C GLY A 113 -24.27 -13.03 2.98
N SER A 114 -23.00 -13.12 3.39
CA SER A 114 -22.52 -12.54 4.64
C SER A 114 -22.77 -11.04 4.68
N ALA A 115 -23.12 -10.50 5.83
CA ALA A 115 -23.09 -9.07 6.06
C ALA A 115 -21.63 -8.61 6.21
N MET A 116 -21.20 -7.72 5.33
CA MET A 116 -19.84 -7.19 5.26
C MET A 116 -19.74 -5.87 6.01
N HIS A 117 -18.69 -5.71 6.81
CA HIS A 117 -18.50 -4.55 7.67
C HIS A 117 -17.12 -3.93 7.47
N ILE A 118 -17.09 -2.61 7.26
CA ILE A 118 -15.96 -1.73 7.44
C ILE A 118 -16.46 -0.61 8.37
N ASP A 119 -16.16 -0.69 9.64
CA ASP A 119 -16.56 0.27 10.68
C ASP A 119 -15.41 1.10 11.22
N SER A 120 -14.30 1.04 10.50
CA SER A 120 -13.07 1.78 10.79
C SER A 120 -12.39 2.19 9.48
N TYR A 121 -11.19 2.74 9.60
CA TYR A 121 -10.40 3.21 8.48
C TYR A 121 -10.22 2.14 7.39
N ALA A 122 -10.38 2.56 6.12
CA ALA A 122 -9.90 1.83 4.95
C ALA A 122 -9.37 2.83 3.91
N SER A 123 -8.43 2.41 3.07
CA SER A 123 -7.82 3.27 2.06
C SER A 123 -7.58 2.57 0.74
N LEU A 124 -7.58 3.36 -0.31
CA LEU A 124 -7.12 3.01 -1.65
C LEU A 124 -6.07 4.03 -2.05
N SER A 125 -4.89 3.56 -2.45
CA SER A 125 -3.81 4.42 -2.94
C SER A 125 -3.22 3.88 -4.23
N ALA A 126 -2.71 4.78 -5.08
CA ALA A 126 -2.00 4.43 -6.30
C ALA A 126 -0.73 5.27 -6.41
N ILE A 127 0.39 4.62 -6.69
CA ILE A 127 1.71 5.22 -6.77
C ILE A 127 2.32 4.83 -8.11
N GLY A 128 2.96 5.78 -8.79
CA GLY A 128 3.61 5.53 -10.08
C GLY A 128 2.95 6.29 -11.22
N GLY A 129 3.24 5.84 -12.46
CA GLY A 129 2.79 6.50 -13.66
C GLY A 129 3.52 7.81 -13.94
N THR A 130 3.26 8.38 -15.11
CA THR A 130 3.76 9.69 -15.54
C THR A 130 2.59 10.64 -15.70
N ALA A 131 2.63 11.76 -14.99
CA ALA A 131 1.64 12.83 -15.16
C ALA A 131 1.98 13.66 -16.40
N ALA A 132 0.97 14.00 -17.21
CA ALA A 132 1.15 14.99 -18.27
C ALA A 132 1.54 16.34 -17.65
N LEU A 133 2.66 16.91 -18.09
CA LEU A 133 3.00 18.28 -17.74
C LEU A 133 1.90 19.20 -18.30
N SER A 134 1.14 19.84 -17.40
CA SER A 134 0.27 20.94 -17.82
C SER A 134 1.18 22.07 -18.31
N SER A 135 1.17 22.32 -19.64
CA SER A 135 1.86 23.47 -20.22
C SER A 135 1.12 24.74 -19.85
N SER A 136 1.38 25.31 -18.67
CA SER A 136 1.12 26.70 -18.39
C SER A 136 2.33 27.50 -18.92
N GLN A 137 2.14 28.15 -20.07
CA GLN A 137 3.08 29.15 -20.56
C GLN A 137 3.28 30.25 -19.52
N GLY A 138 4.52 30.44 -19.10
CA GLY A 138 4.97 31.58 -18.32
C GLY A 138 6.48 31.62 -18.32
N GLY A 139 7.01 32.55 -19.12
CA GLY A 139 8.39 32.68 -19.61
C GLY A 139 9.52 32.75 -18.58
N GLY A 140 10.66 32.29 -19.07
CA GLY A 140 12.00 32.87 -18.79
C GLY A 140 12.72 32.34 -17.58
N ASN A 141 13.66 31.44 -17.70
CA ASN A 141 15.11 31.69 -17.70
C ASN A 141 15.89 30.36 -17.80
N GLN A 142 16.89 30.36 -18.67
CA GLN A 142 17.83 29.26 -18.82
C GLN A 142 18.80 29.21 -17.64
N GLY A 143 18.90 28.06 -16.99
CA GLY A 143 19.98 27.69 -16.13
C GLY A 143 20.16 26.19 -16.25
N ALA A 144 21.29 25.77 -16.85
CA ALA A 144 21.68 24.39 -16.94
C ALA A 144 21.90 23.83 -15.53
N GLU A 145 21.10 22.84 -15.14
CA GLU A 145 21.38 22.03 -13.95
C GLU A 145 21.38 20.56 -14.28
N THR A 146 22.54 20.00 -14.03
CA THR A 146 22.86 18.60 -13.90
C THR A 146 21.88 17.88 -12.97
N GLY A 147 21.32 16.76 -13.44
CA GLY A 147 20.73 15.63 -12.74
C GLY A 147 20.15 15.90 -11.34
N GLY A 148 18.97 16.46 -11.26
CA GLY A 148 18.24 16.62 -10.00
C GLY A 148 16.87 15.97 -10.09
N THR A 149 16.70 14.88 -9.42
CA THR A 149 15.43 14.20 -9.16
C THR A 149 14.42 15.16 -8.54
N GLY A 150 13.38 15.52 -9.30
CA GLY A 150 12.30 16.38 -8.83
C GLY A 150 11.52 15.75 -7.68
N ALA A 151 11.87 16.09 -6.45
CA ALA A 151 11.09 15.80 -5.27
C ALA A 151 9.98 16.83 -5.13
N GLY A 152 8.77 16.51 -5.52
CA GLY A 152 7.58 17.26 -5.11
C GLY A 152 7.45 17.18 -3.59
N ASN A 153 7.56 18.33 -2.94
CA ASN A 153 7.47 18.49 -1.49
C ASN A 153 6.02 18.30 -1.05
N ILE A 154 5.64 17.08 -0.64
CA ILE A 154 4.43 16.84 0.13
C ILE A 154 4.92 16.45 1.52
N GLY A 155 4.66 17.32 2.51
CA GLY A 155 5.23 17.32 3.84
C GLY A 155 5.18 15.97 4.56
N GLY A 156 6.28 15.63 5.19
CA GLY A 156 6.45 14.49 6.05
C GLY A 156 7.79 13.81 5.78
N GLY A 157 8.77 14.03 6.67
CA GLY A 157 10.11 13.51 6.53
C GLY A 157 10.15 11.98 6.62
N GLY A 158 10.35 11.34 5.51
CA GLY A 158 11.04 10.07 5.44
C GLY A 158 12.42 10.36 4.85
N GLU A 159 13.46 9.98 5.53
CA GLU A 159 14.77 9.98 4.95
C GLU A 159 14.78 8.94 3.80
N ARG A 160 15.49 9.25 2.71
CA ARG A 160 15.53 8.36 1.53
C ARG A 160 16.20 7.01 1.80
N ASP A 161 16.58 6.74 3.01
CA ASP A 161 17.33 5.57 3.49
C ASP A 161 16.45 4.49 4.18
N GLY A 162 15.13 4.60 4.06
CA GLY A 162 14.22 3.65 4.72
C GLY A 162 14.00 3.92 6.21
N THR A 163 14.39 5.08 6.74
CA THR A 163 14.20 5.46 8.14
C THR A 163 12.93 6.28 8.33
N PHE A 164 12.15 5.96 9.34
CA PHE A 164 10.92 6.65 9.73
C PHE A 164 10.95 7.00 11.22
N ASN A 165 10.42 8.17 11.55
CA ASN A 165 10.26 8.63 12.91
C ASN A 165 8.76 8.56 13.30
N LEU A 166 8.39 7.53 14.02
CA LEU A 166 7.05 7.32 14.55
C LEU A 166 6.94 7.93 15.95
N PRO A 167 5.74 8.21 16.47
CA PRO A 167 5.56 8.45 17.89
C PRO A 167 6.09 7.25 18.69
N PRO A 168 6.73 7.46 19.86
CA PRO A 168 7.25 6.36 20.67
C PRO A 168 6.10 5.53 21.27
N HIS A 169 6.37 4.23 21.44
CA HIS A 169 5.48 3.27 22.11
C HIS A 169 4.08 3.15 21.50
N ILE A 170 3.98 3.30 20.16
CA ILE A 170 2.74 3.00 19.43
C ILE A 170 2.85 1.68 18.70
N LYS A 171 1.70 1.07 18.41
CA LYS A 171 1.62 -0.06 17.49
C LYS A 171 1.59 0.45 16.06
N PHE A 172 2.34 -0.24 15.19
CA PHE A 172 2.32 0.00 13.75
C PHE A 172 2.32 -1.32 12.97
N GLY A 173 1.71 -1.31 11.79
CA GLY A 173 1.71 -2.43 10.87
C GLY A 173 2.88 -2.34 9.90
N VAL A 174 3.43 -3.50 9.53
CA VAL A 174 4.41 -3.65 8.45
C VAL A 174 3.93 -4.74 7.51
N THR A 175 3.81 -4.42 6.23
CA THR A 175 3.56 -5.40 5.17
C THR A 175 4.71 -5.38 4.19
N ALA A 176 5.26 -6.54 3.87
CA ALA A 176 6.37 -6.71 2.95
C ALA A 176 5.97 -7.51 1.72
N LEU A 177 6.40 -7.06 0.56
CA LEU A 177 6.18 -7.67 -0.75
C LEU A 177 7.52 -7.78 -1.48
N THR A 178 7.62 -8.69 -2.44
CA THR A 178 8.75 -8.75 -3.38
C THR A 178 8.30 -9.12 -4.78
N HIS A 179 9.02 -8.58 -5.76
CA HIS A 179 8.97 -8.96 -7.17
C HIS A 179 10.39 -8.99 -7.73
N ALA A 180 11.21 -9.94 -7.27
CA ALA A 180 12.61 -10.04 -7.66
C ALA A 180 13.00 -11.48 -7.88
N ALA A 181 13.84 -11.74 -8.90
CA ALA A 181 14.43 -13.05 -9.13
C ALA A 181 15.45 -13.43 -8.05
N ASN A 182 16.04 -12.42 -7.40
CA ASN A 182 17.01 -12.59 -6.32
C ASN A 182 16.34 -12.84 -4.98
N ASP A 183 17.01 -13.58 -4.08
CA ASP A 183 16.55 -13.76 -2.70
C ASP A 183 16.54 -12.43 -1.97
N GLN A 184 15.34 -11.97 -1.61
CA GLN A 184 15.13 -10.74 -0.85
C GLN A 184 15.04 -11.05 0.63
N THR A 185 15.76 -10.29 1.44
CA THR A 185 15.60 -10.24 2.91
C THR A 185 15.29 -8.82 3.30
N ILE A 186 14.14 -8.63 3.95
CA ILE A 186 13.66 -7.34 4.43
C ILE A 186 13.64 -7.38 5.95
N ASP A 187 14.50 -6.57 6.56
CA ASP A 187 14.67 -6.47 8.00
C ASP A 187 14.12 -5.15 8.53
N ILE A 188 13.34 -5.23 9.60
CA ILE A 188 12.76 -4.07 10.31
C ILE A 188 13.47 -3.92 11.65
N TYR A 189 14.11 -2.79 11.86
CA TYR A 189 14.82 -2.45 13.10
C TYR A 189 14.06 -1.37 13.88
N ILE A 190 14.06 -1.49 15.20
CA ILE A 190 13.45 -0.53 16.12
C ILE A 190 14.55 0.12 16.97
N GLY A 191 14.63 1.45 16.93
CA GLY A 191 15.69 2.17 17.64
C GLY A 191 17.08 1.79 17.13
N ASP A 192 17.98 1.61 18.07
CA ASP A 192 19.37 1.22 17.84
C ASP A 192 19.64 -0.27 18.10
N ASP A 193 18.57 -1.08 18.23
CA ASP A 193 18.72 -2.52 18.42
C ASP A 193 19.48 -3.11 17.22
N PRO A 194 20.58 -3.85 17.43
CA PRO A 194 21.33 -4.50 16.36
C PRO A 194 20.60 -5.70 15.76
N LYS A 195 19.52 -6.18 16.40
CA LYS A 195 18.70 -7.29 15.90
C LYS A 195 17.41 -6.76 15.28
N PRO A 196 16.99 -7.30 14.12
CA PRO A 196 15.72 -6.92 13.54
C PRO A 196 14.55 -7.38 14.42
N ALA A 197 13.58 -6.49 14.64
CA ALA A 197 12.31 -6.80 15.28
C ALA A 197 11.41 -7.69 14.40
N ALA A 198 11.61 -7.62 13.10
CA ALA A 198 10.97 -8.50 12.12
C ALA A 198 11.87 -8.72 10.91
N THR A 199 11.80 -9.93 10.34
CA THR A 199 12.44 -10.30 9.08
C THR A 199 11.39 -10.93 8.18
N PHE A 200 11.39 -10.54 6.90
CA PHE A 200 10.61 -11.14 5.82
C PHE A 200 11.57 -11.64 4.76
N LYS A 201 11.27 -12.79 4.14
CA LYS A 201 12.14 -13.39 3.11
C LYS A 201 11.28 -13.93 1.98
N GLY A 202 11.77 -13.75 0.76
CA GLY A 202 11.15 -14.30 -0.43
C GLY A 202 12.02 -14.12 -1.66
N ALA A 203 11.67 -14.87 -2.71
CA ALA A 203 12.30 -14.80 -4.02
C ALA A 203 11.30 -15.19 -5.09
N GLY A 204 11.51 -14.76 -6.30
CA GLY A 204 10.72 -15.13 -7.47
C GLY A 204 10.31 -13.94 -8.32
N ALA A 205 10.30 -14.15 -9.63
CA ALA A 205 9.92 -13.15 -10.63
C ALA A 205 8.40 -12.86 -10.69
N GLN A 206 7.64 -13.24 -9.68
CA GLN A 206 6.21 -12.97 -9.52
C GLN A 206 5.96 -12.23 -8.22
N ASP A 207 4.95 -11.41 -8.19
CA ASP A 207 4.53 -10.67 -7.00
C ASP A 207 4.28 -11.63 -5.83
N GLN A 208 5.00 -11.46 -4.74
CA GLN A 208 4.83 -12.25 -3.52
C GLN A 208 4.52 -11.36 -2.33
N ASN A 209 3.48 -11.72 -1.59
CA ASN A 209 3.24 -11.15 -0.27
C ASN A 209 4.02 -11.96 0.77
N LEU A 210 5.04 -11.34 1.37
CA LEU A 210 5.90 -11.96 2.38
C LEU A 210 5.27 -11.94 3.77
N GLY A 211 4.14 -11.27 3.92
CA GLY A 211 3.35 -11.23 5.15
C GLY A 211 3.23 -9.85 5.78
N THR A 212 2.45 -9.83 6.84
CA THR A 212 2.19 -8.63 7.66
C THR A 212 2.51 -8.92 9.13
N LYS A 213 3.11 -7.95 9.82
CA LYS A 213 3.37 -7.99 11.27
C LYS A 213 2.92 -6.69 11.92
N VAL A 214 2.54 -6.79 13.19
CA VAL A 214 2.29 -5.64 14.06
C VAL A 214 3.43 -5.54 15.06
N LEU A 215 4.08 -4.38 15.11
CA LEU A 215 5.24 -4.12 15.96
C LEU A 215 4.97 -2.92 16.89
N ASP A 216 5.78 -2.79 17.93
CA ASP A 216 5.83 -1.60 18.77
C ASP A 216 6.98 -0.71 18.30
N SER A 217 6.74 0.60 18.17
CA SER A 217 7.74 1.54 17.67
C SER A 217 8.90 1.81 18.63
N GLY A 218 8.83 1.32 19.87
CA GLY A 218 9.86 1.55 20.89
C GLY A 218 10.10 3.06 21.12
N ASN A 219 11.32 3.53 20.85
CA ASN A 219 11.68 4.94 20.93
C ASN A 219 11.21 5.79 19.73
N GLY A 220 10.52 5.17 18.77
CA GLY A 220 9.93 5.81 17.58
C GLY A 220 10.78 5.73 16.33
N ARG A 221 12.05 5.41 16.38
CA ARG A 221 12.90 5.26 15.19
C ARG A 221 12.73 3.86 14.60
N VAL A 222 12.23 3.79 13.37
CA VAL A 222 12.02 2.54 12.61
C VAL A 222 12.87 2.58 11.35
N ARG A 223 13.69 1.56 11.12
CA ARG A 223 14.53 1.44 9.93
C ARG A 223 14.18 0.16 9.17
N VAL A 224 14.05 0.32 7.86
CA VAL A 224 13.86 -0.78 6.90
C VAL A 224 15.19 -0.98 6.16
N ILE A 225 15.67 -2.20 6.15
CA ILE A 225 16.86 -2.59 5.38
C ILE A 225 16.43 -3.72 4.45
N VAL A 226 16.76 -3.60 3.17
CA VAL A 226 16.50 -4.63 2.17
C VAL A 226 17.83 -5.12 1.63
N MET A 227 17.96 -6.43 1.54
CA MET A 227 19.14 -7.10 1.02
C MET A 227 18.74 -8.09 -0.08
N ALA A 228 19.41 -8.05 -1.20
CA ALA A 228 19.28 -9.00 -2.30
C ALA A 228 20.49 -9.90 -2.35
N ASN A 229 20.32 -11.23 -2.23
CA ASN A 229 21.41 -12.21 -2.17
C ASN A 229 22.51 -11.82 -1.15
N GLY A 230 22.11 -11.24 0.00
CA GLY A 230 23.03 -10.81 1.05
C GLY A 230 23.76 -9.49 0.78
N ARG A 231 23.42 -8.75 -0.27
CA ARG A 231 23.96 -7.41 -0.58
C ARG A 231 22.90 -6.34 -0.32
N PRO A 232 23.26 -5.18 0.25
CA PRO A 232 22.32 -4.09 0.44
C PRO A 232 21.73 -3.59 -0.88
N SER A 233 20.41 -3.46 -0.95
CA SER A 233 19.70 -2.85 -2.06
C SER A 233 19.67 -1.32 -1.91
N ARG A 234 19.56 -0.59 -3.02
CA ARG A 234 19.26 0.84 -2.99
C ARG A 234 17.82 1.04 -2.54
N LEU A 235 17.56 2.06 -1.71
CA LEU A 235 16.24 2.31 -1.18
C LEU A 235 15.71 3.67 -1.65
N GLY A 236 14.41 3.70 -1.96
CA GLY A 236 13.60 4.89 -2.05
C GLY A 236 12.51 4.84 -0.99
N SER A 237 12.36 5.87 -0.16
CA SER A 237 11.34 5.88 0.87
C SER A 237 10.53 7.18 0.88
N ARG A 238 9.28 7.07 1.33
CA ARG A 238 8.38 8.21 1.50
C ARG A 238 7.41 7.97 2.64
N GLN A 239 7.11 9.04 3.38
CA GLN A 239 6.03 9.09 4.35
C GLN A 239 4.86 9.91 3.80
N VAL A 240 3.65 9.45 4.05
CA VAL A 240 2.39 10.13 3.72
C VAL A 240 1.61 10.37 5.00
N ASP A 241 1.17 11.60 5.21
CA ASP A 241 0.30 12.01 6.31
C ASP A 241 -1.14 12.14 5.81
N ILE A 242 -2.07 11.46 6.46
CA ILE A 242 -3.49 11.58 6.20
C ILE A 242 -4.16 12.30 7.37
N PHE A 243 -4.46 13.57 7.17
CA PHE A 243 -5.15 14.46 8.12
C PHE A 243 -4.45 14.55 9.50
N LYS A 244 -3.12 14.37 9.56
CA LYS A 244 -2.33 14.35 10.81
C LYS A 244 -2.81 13.33 11.85
N LYS A 245 -3.49 12.29 11.42
CA LYS A 245 -4.06 11.24 12.29
C LYS A 245 -3.59 9.84 11.92
N SER A 246 -3.32 9.60 10.65
CA SER A 246 -2.85 8.32 10.14
C SER A 246 -1.70 8.57 9.20
N TYR A 247 -0.66 7.75 9.32
CA TYR A 247 0.56 7.89 8.56
C TYR A 247 0.89 6.59 7.86
N PHE A 248 1.47 6.71 6.68
CA PHE A 248 1.98 5.58 5.91
C PHE A 248 3.43 5.84 5.55
N GLY A 249 4.27 4.85 5.76
CA GLY A 249 5.62 4.79 5.21
C GLY A 249 5.65 3.80 4.05
N ILE A 250 6.35 4.14 2.99
CA ILE A 250 6.58 3.26 1.85
C ILE A 250 8.07 3.22 1.59
N VAL A 251 8.60 2.02 1.41
CA VAL A 251 9.98 1.79 0.95
C VAL A 251 9.90 0.91 -0.29
N GLY A 252 10.53 1.36 -1.36
CA GLY A 252 10.85 0.55 -2.52
C GLY A 252 12.34 0.26 -2.53
N SER A 253 12.75 -0.92 -2.96
CA SER A 253 14.15 -1.30 -3.09
C SER A 253 14.50 -1.71 -4.51
N GLU A 254 15.76 -1.52 -4.86
CA GLU A 254 16.34 -1.78 -6.16
C GLU A 254 17.61 -2.60 -6.00
N ASP A 255 17.64 -3.82 -6.54
CA ASP A 255 18.78 -4.73 -6.47
C ASP A 255 19.58 -4.82 -7.78
N GLY A 256 19.09 -4.20 -8.84
CA GLY A 256 19.62 -4.22 -10.19
C GLY A 256 19.98 -2.85 -10.76
N ALA A 257 19.76 -2.69 -12.07
CA ALA A 257 20.12 -1.50 -12.83
C ALA A 257 18.96 -0.89 -13.61
N ASP A 258 17.75 -1.36 -13.45
CA ASP A 258 16.56 -0.90 -14.17
C ASP A 258 15.82 0.25 -13.47
N ASP A 259 16.22 0.60 -12.24
CA ASP A 259 15.77 1.77 -11.46
C ASP A 259 14.24 1.81 -11.23
N ASP A 260 13.59 0.67 -11.18
CA ASP A 260 12.14 0.60 -11.02
C ASP A 260 11.66 0.48 -9.56
N TYR A 261 12.58 0.16 -8.62
CA TYR A 261 12.36 0.14 -7.17
C TYR A 261 11.19 -0.76 -6.70
N HIS A 262 10.96 -1.87 -7.38
CA HIS A 262 9.91 -2.82 -7.00
C HIS A 262 10.42 -4.20 -6.54
N ASP A 263 11.72 -4.42 -6.47
CA ASP A 263 12.30 -5.70 -6.05
C ASP A 263 11.86 -6.09 -4.64
N GLY A 264 11.83 -5.12 -3.73
CA GLY A 264 11.24 -5.25 -2.41
C GLY A 264 10.42 -4.01 -2.06
N ILE A 265 9.19 -4.22 -1.62
CA ILE A 265 8.29 -3.14 -1.24
C ILE A 265 7.84 -3.35 0.19
N VAL A 266 7.93 -2.30 1.01
CA VAL A 266 7.49 -2.31 2.41
C VAL A 266 6.52 -1.18 2.65
N PHE A 267 5.39 -1.53 3.26
CA PHE A 267 4.41 -0.57 3.76
C PHE A 267 4.42 -0.57 5.28
N LEU A 268 4.48 0.62 5.84
CA LEU A 268 4.25 0.86 7.26
C LEU A 268 2.98 1.68 7.42
N ASN A 269 2.20 1.40 8.45
CA ASN A 269 1.03 2.19 8.79
C ASN A 269 0.91 2.37 10.29
N TRP A 270 0.63 3.60 10.74
CA TRP A 270 0.48 3.95 12.16
C TRP A 270 -0.45 5.15 12.39
N PRO A 271 -0.99 5.34 13.61
CA PRO A 271 -1.02 4.36 14.69
C PRO A 271 -2.00 3.22 14.37
N LEU A 272 -1.73 2.03 14.93
CA LEU A 272 -2.74 0.99 15.07
C LEU A 272 -3.34 1.16 16.46
N GLY A 273 -4.63 1.43 16.51
CA GLY A 273 -5.40 1.85 17.68
C GLY A 273 -5.54 0.84 18.80
#